data_0bcac358515df9bff664d839e3224741
#
_entry.id   0bcac358515df9bff664d839e3224741
#
_cell.length_a   1.000
_cell.length_b   1.000
_cell.length_c   1.000
_cell.angle_alpha   90.00
_cell.angle_beta   90.00
_cell.angle_gamma   90.00
#
_symmetry.space_group_name_H-M   'P 1'
#
loop_
_entity.id
_entity.type
_entity.pdbx_description
1 polymer ?
#
loop_
_entity_poly.entity_id
_entity_poly.type
_entity_poly.pdbx_seq_one_letter_code
_entity_poly.pdbx_strand_id
1 'polypeptide(L)'
;MYKRQKLNLLLDTIISRCQIVRFRSFSSKQIKSILKEDLDTSKLKINTKLKFEDLINSANGSPNQLLKNIEMWNDLSDEIISKLDSPIKNSLEILEISKTISEKLEIFQQICLVNLIQTIWWRKTKNIGLVKKLENLKYLLRKNIQPRLAWEIAFLKILMEDIQD
;
A
#
# COMPACT_ATOMS: atom_id res chain seq x y z
N MET A 1 -16.82 -15.18 -9.41
CA MET A 1 -16.92 -13.84 -9.98
C MET A 1 -15.54 -13.39 -10.40
N TYR A 2 -15.25 -13.37 -11.71
CA TYR A 2 -13.91 -13.02 -12.24
C TYR A 2 -13.73 -11.50 -12.21
N LYS A 3 -13.16 -10.97 -11.13
CA LYS A 3 -12.82 -9.55 -11.01
C LYS A 3 -11.41 -9.30 -11.55
N ARG A 4 -11.27 -8.40 -12.54
CA ARG A 4 -10.00 -7.82 -13.03
C ARG A 4 -9.09 -8.72 -13.90
N GLN A 5 -9.63 -9.63 -14.67
CA GLN A 5 -8.83 -10.17 -15.78
C GLN A 5 -8.74 -9.11 -16.90
N LYS A 6 -7.53 -8.95 -17.44
CA LYS A 6 -7.37 -8.16 -18.68
C LYS A 6 -8.19 -8.86 -19.75
N LEU A 7 -9.09 -8.14 -20.43
CA LEU A 7 -9.95 -8.68 -21.49
C LEU A 7 -9.18 -9.53 -22.51
N ASN A 8 -7.93 -9.13 -22.77
CA ASN A 8 -7.00 -9.80 -23.71
C ASN A 8 -6.54 -11.19 -23.26
N LEU A 9 -6.85 -11.61 -22.03
CA LEU A 9 -6.53 -12.95 -21.50
C LEU A 9 -7.74 -13.89 -21.50
N LEU A 10 -8.91 -13.39 -21.91
CA LEU A 10 -10.12 -14.20 -22.03
C LEU A 10 -10.24 -14.69 -23.48
N LEU A 11 -10.72 -15.93 -23.62
CA LEU A 11 -11.04 -16.49 -24.93
C LEU A 11 -12.14 -15.67 -25.61
N ASP A 12 -12.02 -15.43 -26.89
CA ASP A 12 -13.00 -14.68 -27.68
C ASP A 12 -14.40 -15.29 -27.61
N THR A 13 -14.50 -16.60 -27.47
CA THR A 13 -15.74 -17.34 -27.28
C THR A 13 -16.46 -16.99 -25.97
N ILE A 14 -15.73 -16.59 -24.93
CA ILE A 14 -16.29 -16.11 -23.66
C ILE A 14 -16.72 -14.65 -23.83
N ILE A 15 -15.89 -13.83 -24.44
CA ILE A 15 -16.16 -12.41 -24.66
C ILE A 15 -17.44 -12.21 -25.47
N SER A 16 -17.64 -13.02 -26.53
CA SER A 16 -18.80 -12.93 -27.42
C SER A 16 -20.13 -13.32 -26.77
N ARG A 17 -20.09 -14.05 -25.65
CA ARG A 17 -21.28 -14.52 -24.90
C ARG A 17 -21.54 -13.77 -23.61
N CYS A 18 -20.67 -12.83 -23.24
CA CYS A 18 -20.76 -12.10 -21.98
C CYS A 18 -20.98 -10.61 -22.24
N GLN A 19 -21.84 -10.00 -21.42
CA GLN A 19 -21.95 -8.55 -21.39
C GLN A 19 -20.78 -7.96 -20.58
N ILE A 20 -20.04 -7.03 -21.21
CA ILE A 20 -18.93 -6.34 -20.56
C ILE A 20 -19.47 -5.16 -19.76
N VAL A 21 -19.41 -5.25 -18.43
CA VAL A 21 -19.75 -4.14 -17.53
C VAL A 21 -18.45 -3.53 -17.00
N ARG A 22 -18.21 -2.27 -17.31
CA ARG A 22 -17.00 -1.55 -16.86
C ARG A 22 -17.32 -0.80 -15.57
N PHE A 23 -16.64 -1.18 -14.48
CA PHE A 23 -16.67 -0.45 -13.21
C PHE A 23 -15.54 0.60 -13.20
N ARG A 24 -15.91 1.83 -12.91
CA ARG A 24 -14.95 2.92 -12.69
C ARG A 24 -14.53 2.95 -11.23
N SER A 25 -13.28 3.35 -10.97
CA SER A 25 -12.81 3.66 -9.62
C SER A 25 -13.55 4.87 -9.07
N PHE A 26 -13.90 4.86 -7.80
CA PHE A 26 -14.51 5.99 -7.14
C PHE A 26 -13.51 7.14 -6.98
N SER A 27 -13.98 8.36 -7.11
CA SER A 27 -13.22 9.56 -6.77
C SER A 27 -13.06 9.67 -5.24
N SER A 28 -12.06 10.43 -4.79
CA SER A 28 -11.86 10.65 -3.34
C SER A 28 -13.08 11.27 -2.66
N LYS A 29 -13.85 12.10 -3.37
CA LYS A 29 -15.10 12.69 -2.86
C LYS A 29 -16.19 11.62 -2.66
N GLN A 30 -16.37 10.72 -3.63
CA GLN A 30 -17.33 9.63 -3.55
C GLN A 30 -16.98 8.63 -2.45
N ILE A 31 -15.69 8.32 -2.27
CA ILE A 31 -15.23 7.46 -1.16
C ILE A 31 -15.55 8.10 0.18
N LYS A 32 -15.32 9.41 0.32
CA LYS A 32 -15.66 10.15 1.55
C LYS A 32 -17.16 10.13 1.85
N SER A 33 -18.05 10.24 0.84
CA SER A 33 -19.50 10.15 1.06
C SER A 33 -19.94 8.73 1.45
N ILE A 34 -19.46 7.70 0.76
CA ILE A 34 -19.75 6.30 1.10
C ILE A 34 -19.36 5.98 2.54
N LEU A 35 -18.17 6.45 2.98
CA LEU A 35 -17.71 6.22 4.34
C LEU A 35 -18.56 6.93 5.39
N LYS A 36 -19.14 8.09 5.06
CA LYS A 36 -20.03 8.81 5.97
C LYS A 36 -21.41 8.16 6.11
N GLU A 37 -21.89 7.55 5.04
CA GLU A 37 -23.23 6.94 4.98
C GLU A 37 -23.25 5.51 5.52
N ASP A 38 -22.24 4.68 5.15
CA ASP A 38 -22.26 3.24 5.42
C ASP A 38 -21.45 2.84 6.65
N LEU A 39 -20.58 3.71 7.14
CA LEU A 39 -19.70 3.40 8.26
C LEU A 39 -19.89 4.40 9.38
N ASP A 40 -20.27 3.86 10.54
CA ASP A 40 -20.15 4.56 11.82
C ASP A 40 -18.67 5.00 11.98
N THR A 41 -18.36 6.20 11.48
CA THR A 41 -16.99 6.75 11.51
C THR A 41 -16.44 6.85 12.94
N SER A 42 -17.31 6.77 13.94
CA SER A 42 -16.97 6.67 15.36
C SER A 42 -16.25 5.35 15.72
N LYS A 43 -16.45 4.28 14.95
CA LYS A 43 -15.79 2.97 15.15
C LYS A 43 -14.45 2.84 14.42
N LEU A 44 -14.18 3.68 13.43
CA LEU A 44 -12.91 3.74 12.74
C LEU A 44 -11.93 4.56 13.59
N LYS A 45 -11.21 3.89 14.50
CA LYS A 45 -10.04 4.47 15.16
C LYS A 45 -8.96 4.69 14.10
N ILE A 46 -9.04 5.83 13.40
CA ILE A 46 -7.96 6.24 12.51
C ILE A 46 -6.88 6.80 13.41
N ASN A 47 -5.74 6.13 13.45
CA ASN A 47 -4.58 6.64 14.16
C ASN A 47 -4.24 8.05 13.63
N THR A 48 -4.26 9.04 14.51
CA THR A 48 -4.21 10.48 14.19
C THR A 48 -2.93 10.94 13.47
N LYS A 49 -1.90 10.07 13.40
CA LYS A 49 -0.62 10.38 12.75
C LYS A 49 -0.68 10.32 11.22
N LEU A 50 -1.71 9.69 10.63
CA LEU A 50 -1.89 9.60 9.18
C LEU A 50 -2.93 10.61 8.69
N LYS A 51 -2.60 11.27 7.58
CA LYS A 51 -3.62 12.07 6.88
C LYS A 51 -4.59 11.11 6.20
N PHE A 52 -5.86 11.20 6.51
CA PHE A 52 -6.93 10.39 5.90
C PHE A 52 -6.90 10.41 4.36
N GLU A 53 -6.40 11.50 3.77
CA GLU A 53 -6.20 11.61 2.32
C GLU A 53 -5.16 10.64 1.76
N ASP A 54 -4.12 10.29 2.51
CA ASP A 54 -3.11 9.32 2.07
C ASP A 54 -3.69 7.91 2.02
N LEU A 55 -4.54 7.56 2.99
CA LEU A 55 -5.26 6.29 2.99
C LEU A 55 -6.22 6.19 1.79
N ILE A 56 -6.97 7.25 1.49
CA ILE A 56 -7.87 7.29 0.33
C ILE A 56 -7.07 7.16 -0.97
N ASN A 57 -5.96 7.88 -1.11
CA ASN A 57 -5.13 7.84 -2.31
C ASN A 57 -4.48 6.45 -2.50
N SER A 58 -4.03 5.81 -1.41
CA SER A 58 -3.46 4.46 -1.46
C SER A 58 -4.48 3.37 -1.82
N ALA A 59 -5.78 3.64 -1.61
CA ALA A 59 -6.87 2.72 -1.92
C ALA A 59 -7.26 2.68 -3.41
N ASN A 60 -6.70 3.55 -4.25
CA ASN A 60 -6.92 3.59 -5.71
C ASN A 60 -8.41 3.56 -6.12
N GLY A 61 -9.25 4.28 -5.41
CA GLY A 61 -10.68 4.38 -5.71
C GLY A 61 -11.52 3.15 -5.32
N SER A 62 -11.03 2.29 -4.42
CA SER A 62 -11.74 1.12 -3.91
C SER A 62 -12.08 1.28 -2.43
N PRO A 63 -13.38 1.42 -2.04
CA PRO A 63 -13.77 1.53 -0.63
C PRO A 63 -13.32 0.32 0.21
N ASN A 64 -13.47 -0.89 -0.33
CA ASN A 64 -13.04 -2.11 0.36
C ASN A 64 -11.51 -2.15 0.59
N GLN A 65 -10.73 -1.62 -0.35
CA GLN A 65 -9.27 -1.52 -0.17
C GLN A 65 -8.92 -0.50 0.93
N LEU A 66 -9.69 0.60 1.01
CA LEU A 66 -9.50 1.59 2.06
C LEU A 66 -9.75 1.00 3.45
N LEU A 67 -10.83 0.22 3.63
CA LEU A 67 -11.10 -0.46 4.91
C LEU A 67 -9.95 -1.38 5.31
N LYS A 68 -9.48 -2.21 4.39
CA LYS A 68 -8.33 -3.09 4.61
C LYS A 68 -7.04 -2.32 4.95
N ASN A 69 -6.84 -1.16 4.31
CA ASN A 69 -5.69 -0.32 4.62
C ASN A 69 -5.80 0.28 6.04
N ILE A 70 -7.00 0.65 6.48
CA ILE A 70 -7.24 1.15 7.84
C ILE A 70 -7.03 0.05 8.88
N GLU A 71 -7.59 -1.15 8.65
CA GLU A 71 -7.39 -2.31 9.54
C GLU A 71 -5.90 -2.63 9.68
N MET A 72 -5.21 -2.84 8.57
CA MET A 72 -3.77 -3.11 8.54
C MET A 72 -2.95 -2.04 9.29
N TRP A 73 -3.34 -0.77 9.12
CA TRP A 73 -2.63 0.32 9.75
C TRP A 73 -2.84 0.33 11.27
N ASN A 74 -4.03 -0.02 11.72
CA ASN A 74 -4.34 -0.13 13.15
C ASN A 74 -3.63 -1.33 13.81
N ASP A 75 -3.26 -2.37 13.04
CA ASP A 75 -2.50 -3.52 13.53
C ASP A 75 -1.01 -3.19 13.75
N LEU A 76 -0.52 -2.10 13.17
CA LEU A 76 0.85 -1.64 13.37
C LEU A 76 0.96 -0.78 14.65
N SER A 77 2.07 -0.92 15.37
CA SER A 77 2.34 -0.07 16.52
C SER A 77 2.65 1.37 16.11
N ASP A 78 2.29 2.33 16.97
CA ASP A 78 2.55 3.76 16.75
C ASP A 78 4.03 4.07 16.51
N GLU A 79 4.92 3.27 17.08
CA GLU A 79 6.36 3.39 16.89
C GLU A 79 6.76 3.09 15.45
N ILE A 80 6.28 1.97 14.87
CA ILE A 80 6.54 1.61 13.47
C ILE A 80 5.95 2.63 12.53
N ILE A 81 4.72 3.06 12.80
CA ILE A 81 4.03 4.10 12.05
C ILE A 81 4.87 5.38 11.98
N SER A 82 5.43 5.81 13.11
CA SER A 82 6.27 7.02 13.17
C SER A 82 7.58 6.86 12.40
N LYS A 83 8.18 5.67 12.43
CA LYS A 83 9.40 5.35 11.69
C LYS A 83 9.16 5.28 10.16
N LEU A 84 7.96 4.86 9.73
CA LEU A 84 7.58 4.78 8.31
C LEU A 84 7.07 6.10 7.71
N ASP A 85 6.95 7.16 8.50
CA ASP A 85 6.49 8.47 8.02
C ASP A 85 7.48 9.17 7.06
N SER A 86 8.75 8.77 7.11
CA SER A 86 9.82 9.24 6.20
C SER A 86 10.78 8.09 5.87
N PRO A 87 11.63 8.21 4.82
CA PRO A 87 12.67 7.23 4.54
C PRO A 87 13.56 6.99 5.76
N ILE A 88 13.85 5.72 6.03
CA ILE A 88 14.59 5.30 7.22
C ILE A 88 16.09 5.56 6.99
N LYS A 89 16.73 6.23 7.95
CA LYS A 89 18.15 6.63 7.84
C LYS A 89 19.10 5.78 8.69
N ASN A 90 18.60 4.78 9.38
CA ASN A 90 19.40 3.94 10.29
C ASN A 90 19.28 2.46 9.88
N SER A 91 20.41 1.80 9.63
CA SER A 91 20.45 0.40 9.21
C SER A 91 19.89 -0.57 10.28
N LEU A 92 20.08 -0.31 11.56
CA LEU A 92 19.52 -1.13 12.64
C LEU A 92 18.00 -1.03 12.68
N GLU A 93 17.44 0.17 12.50
CA GLU A 93 16.00 0.37 12.41
C GLU A 93 15.40 -0.33 11.18
N ILE A 94 16.12 -0.38 10.06
CA ILE A 94 15.70 -1.11 8.87
C ILE A 94 15.50 -2.60 9.19
N LEU A 95 16.45 -3.22 9.88
CA LEU A 95 16.38 -4.64 10.23
C LEU A 95 15.20 -4.93 11.18
N GLU A 96 15.02 -4.08 12.18
CA GLU A 96 13.94 -4.20 13.16
C GLU A 96 12.55 -4.04 12.52
N ILE A 97 12.37 -2.99 11.72
CA ILE A 97 11.12 -2.70 11.03
C ILE A 97 10.79 -3.79 10.01
N SER A 98 11.77 -4.24 9.22
CA SER A 98 11.58 -5.30 8.24
C SER A 98 11.16 -6.63 8.89
N LYS A 99 11.76 -6.95 10.04
CA LYS A 99 11.37 -8.11 10.85
C LYS A 99 9.92 -7.96 11.31
N THR A 100 9.57 -6.85 11.94
CA THR A 100 8.24 -6.64 12.50
C THR A 100 7.14 -6.64 11.43
N ILE A 101 7.39 -6.01 10.28
CA ILE A 101 6.44 -6.02 9.15
C ILE A 101 6.22 -7.45 8.66
N SER A 102 7.30 -8.22 8.48
CA SER A 102 7.21 -9.59 7.96
C SER A 102 6.56 -10.58 8.92
N GLU A 103 6.66 -10.35 10.24
CA GLU A 103 6.04 -11.20 11.27
C GLU A 103 4.57 -10.86 11.52
N LYS A 104 4.18 -9.58 11.41
CA LYS A 104 2.82 -9.13 11.74
C LYS A 104 1.87 -9.09 10.56
N LEU A 105 2.37 -8.88 9.36
CA LEU A 105 1.55 -8.64 8.19
C LEU A 105 1.67 -9.77 7.17
N GLU A 106 0.53 -10.19 6.62
CA GLU A 106 0.49 -11.08 5.46
C GLU A 106 1.01 -10.37 4.20
N ILE A 107 1.45 -11.14 3.18
CA ILE A 107 2.01 -10.58 1.94
C ILE A 107 1.09 -9.55 1.28
N PHE A 108 -0.21 -9.80 1.28
CA PHE A 108 -1.18 -8.85 0.72
C PHE A 108 -1.20 -7.53 1.50
N GLN A 109 -1.18 -7.60 2.83
CA GLN A 109 -1.13 -6.42 3.71
C GLN A 109 0.20 -5.68 3.54
N GLN A 110 1.33 -6.39 3.38
CA GLN A 110 2.63 -5.78 3.10
C GLN A 110 2.61 -5.00 1.77
N ILE A 111 2.00 -5.52 0.71
CA ILE A 111 1.84 -4.80 -0.57
C ILE A 111 0.98 -3.54 -0.38
N CYS A 112 -0.08 -3.61 0.44
CA CYS A 112 -0.89 -2.44 0.77
C CYS A 112 -0.09 -1.40 1.54
N LEU A 113 0.74 -1.83 2.49
CA LEU A 113 1.65 -0.97 3.25
C LEU A 113 2.65 -0.27 2.32
N VAL A 114 3.25 -0.98 1.36
CA VAL A 114 4.15 -0.37 0.37
C VAL A 114 3.44 0.72 -0.44
N ASN A 115 2.19 0.50 -0.88
CA ASN A 115 1.43 1.53 -1.60
C ASN A 115 1.20 2.78 -0.73
N LEU A 116 0.93 2.59 0.55
CA LEU A 116 0.73 3.69 1.49
C LEU A 116 2.03 4.48 1.73
N ILE A 117 3.13 3.79 2.04
CA ILE A 117 4.47 4.38 2.19
C ILE A 117 4.86 5.15 0.92
N GLN A 118 4.64 4.56 -0.25
CA GLN A 118 4.93 5.19 -1.54
C GLN A 118 4.17 6.52 -1.69
N THR A 119 2.90 6.57 -1.30
CA THR A 119 2.08 7.78 -1.34
C THR A 119 2.61 8.85 -0.38
N ILE A 120 2.95 8.46 0.86
CA ILE A 120 3.46 9.35 1.90
C ILE A 120 4.82 9.93 1.50
N TRP A 121 5.76 9.07 1.11
CA TRP A 121 7.12 9.48 0.78
C TRP A 121 7.16 10.28 -0.52
N TRP A 122 6.37 9.92 -1.55
CA TRP A 122 6.24 10.74 -2.75
C TRP A 122 5.75 12.15 -2.45
N ARG A 123 4.77 12.30 -1.57
CA ARG A 123 4.26 13.62 -1.20
C ARG A 123 5.35 14.47 -0.54
N LYS A 124 6.21 13.86 0.29
CA LYS A 124 7.25 14.56 1.05
C LYS A 124 8.51 14.84 0.23
N THR A 125 8.96 13.88 -0.55
CA THR A 125 10.28 13.92 -1.20
C THR A 125 10.22 14.25 -2.69
N LYS A 126 9.11 13.90 -3.38
CA LYS A 126 8.98 13.97 -4.84
C LYS A 126 10.08 13.19 -5.59
N ASN A 127 10.74 12.24 -4.94
CA ASN A 127 11.84 11.47 -5.49
C ASN A 127 11.30 10.24 -6.25
N ILE A 128 11.51 10.21 -7.57
CA ILE A 128 11.09 9.10 -8.45
C ILE A 128 11.91 7.83 -8.17
N GLY A 129 13.17 7.96 -7.75
CA GLY A 129 14.04 6.84 -7.39
C GLY A 129 13.43 6.00 -6.25
N LEU A 130 12.93 6.66 -5.19
CA LEU A 130 12.24 6.00 -4.09
C LEU A 130 11.00 5.22 -4.56
N VAL A 131 10.20 5.83 -5.43
CA VAL A 131 8.99 5.19 -6.00
C VAL A 131 9.37 3.92 -6.76
N LYS A 132 10.40 3.96 -7.60
CA LYS A 132 10.88 2.80 -8.36
C LYS A 132 11.36 1.66 -7.45
N LYS A 133 12.07 1.97 -6.37
CA LYS A 133 12.53 0.96 -5.40
C LYS A 133 11.37 0.30 -4.67
N LEU A 134 10.37 1.09 -4.25
CA LEU A 134 9.16 0.57 -3.63
C LEU A 134 8.30 -0.27 -4.61
N GLU A 135 8.26 0.08 -5.92
CA GLU A 135 7.65 -0.76 -6.94
C GLU A 135 8.39 -2.11 -7.09
N ASN A 136 9.73 -2.08 -7.07
CA ASN A 136 10.51 -3.31 -7.11
C ASN A 136 10.26 -4.19 -5.87
N LEU A 137 10.11 -3.59 -4.68
CA LEU A 137 9.72 -4.32 -3.47
C LEU A 137 8.38 -5.04 -3.65
N LYS A 138 7.36 -4.36 -4.21
CA LYS A 138 6.07 -5.01 -4.51
C LYS A 138 6.22 -6.18 -5.49
N TYR A 139 7.09 -6.04 -6.48
CA TYR A 139 7.38 -7.13 -7.40
C TYR A 139 8.00 -8.33 -6.69
N LEU A 140 8.99 -8.12 -5.81
CA LEU A 140 9.65 -9.16 -5.02
C LEU A 140 8.67 -9.89 -4.10
N LEU A 141 7.81 -9.15 -3.39
CA LEU A 141 6.77 -9.72 -2.52
C LEU A 141 5.78 -10.60 -3.30
N ARG A 142 5.40 -10.20 -4.52
CA ARG A 142 4.51 -10.99 -5.39
C ARG A 142 5.16 -12.26 -5.94
N LYS A 143 6.48 -12.33 -5.97
CA LYS A 143 7.26 -13.50 -6.42
C LYS A 143 7.57 -14.49 -5.29
N ASN A 144 6.93 -14.31 -4.12
CA ASN A 144 7.14 -15.14 -2.93
C ASN A 144 8.61 -15.23 -2.48
N ILE A 145 9.37 -14.17 -2.73
CA ILE A 145 10.69 -14.02 -2.13
C ILE A 145 10.49 -13.78 -0.64
N GLN A 146 11.43 -14.28 0.19
CA GLN A 146 11.36 -14.11 1.64
C GLN A 146 11.03 -12.66 2.01
N PRO A 147 9.86 -12.38 2.61
CA PRO A 147 9.37 -11.02 2.77
C PRO A 147 10.33 -10.11 3.55
N ARG A 148 10.90 -10.63 4.65
CA ARG A 148 11.86 -9.90 5.47
C ARG A 148 13.05 -9.42 4.64
N LEU A 149 13.66 -10.31 3.87
CA LEU A 149 14.80 -9.99 3.02
C LEU A 149 14.44 -8.97 1.94
N ALA A 150 13.24 -9.08 1.35
CA ALA A 150 12.76 -8.12 0.35
C ALA A 150 12.67 -6.70 0.92
N TRP A 151 12.14 -6.54 2.15
CA TRP A 151 12.08 -5.26 2.85
C TRP A 151 13.47 -4.72 3.20
N GLU A 152 14.34 -5.55 3.77
CA GLU A 152 15.72 -5.17 4.12
C GLU A 152 16.47 -4.65 2.89
N ILE A 153 16.44 -5.40 1.78
CA ILE A 153 17.10 -4.98 0.52
C ILE A 153 16.53 -3.66 0.00
N ALA A 154 15.21 -3.50 0.02
CA ALA A 154 14.58 -2.28 -0.48
C ALA A 154 14.98 -1.05 0.34
N PHE A 155 14.90 -1.14 1.67
CA PHE A 155 15.23 -0.03 2.57
C PHE A 155 16.73 0.27 2.58
N LEU A 156 17.62 -0.74 2.55
CA LEU A 156 19.06 -0.53 2.46
C LEU A 156 19.44 0.15 1.14
N LYS A 157 18.85 -0.23 0.01
CA LYS A 157 19.05 0.46 -1.27
C LYS A 157 18.58 1.92 -1.25
N ILE A 158 17.53 2.22 -0.50
CA ILE A 158 17.07 3.59 -0.31
C ILE A 158 18.08 4.38 0.51
N LEU A 159 18.55 3.81 1.64
CA LEU A 159 19.53 4.44 2.51
C LEU A 159 20.85 4.73 1.79
N MET A 160 21.34 3.80 0.95
CA MET A 160 22.62 3.94 0.25
C MET A 160 22.62 5.10 -0.77
N GLU A 161 21.49 5.40 -1.40
CA GLU A 161 21.43 6.55 -2.33
C GLU A 161 21.36 7.89 -1.59
N ASP A 162 20.66 7.95 -0.43
CA ASP A 162 20.62 9.17 0.39
C ASP A 162 22.02 9.57 0.95
N ILE A 163 23.01 8.65 0.90
CA ILE A 163 24.40 8.90 1.35
C ILE A 163 25.26 9.43 0.19
N GLN A 164 24.84 9.24 -1.07
CA GLN A 164 25.60 9.63 -2.26
C GLN A 164 25.22 11.00 -2.83
N ASP A 165 24.09 11.56 -2.38
CA ASP A 165 23.62 12.93 -2.70
C ASP A 165 23.98 13.89 -1.53
#